data_33ab6cdcd60d849219737565ce6f0533
#
_entry.id   33ab6cdcd60d849219737565ce6f0533
#
_cell.length_a   1.000
_cell.length_b   1.000
_cell.length_c   1.000
_cell.angle_alpha   90.00
_cell.angle_beta   90.00
_cell.angle_gamma   90.00
#
_symmetry.space_group_name_H-M   'P 1'
#
loop_
_entity.id
_entity.type
_entity.pdbx_description
1 polymer ?
#
loop_
_entity_poly.entity_id
_entity_poly.type
_entity_poly.pdbx_seq_one_letter_code
_entity_poly.pdbx_strand_id
1 'polypeptide(L)'
;MKIKVLGCSGATFPNHRPPGFLLDDRILFDAGSLADVLHERAQMKIDHIFITHAHLDHILGLPFLADNVLNGSRRRNVRVSSIPPVIRALKKNLLNGSIWPDFTVIPHSGRPVLSLNPLRIQTPVRINGYRVTPYRVAHSVPAVGYLVEDKKDRSFFYTGDTGPTESTWRKIGKKQIHTLIIEVSLPDSMGEMAIKTGHLTTRLFREELLKIREMPERIYITHPKPQYFKTIQAELQRLRLDNLTLLRDGQTIRV
;
A
#
# COMPACT_ATOMS: atom_id res chain seq x y z
N MET A 1 -9.89 -13.93 0.03
CA MET A 1 -8.80 -13.11 0.59
C MET A 1 -9.30 -12.31 1.77
N LYS A 2 -8.53 -12.23 2.86
CA LYS A 2 -8.86 -11.43 4.06
C LYS A 2 -7.77 -10.36 4.24
N ILE A 3 -8.14 -9.09 4.26
CA ILE A 3 -7.21 -7.98 4.41
C ILE A 3 -7.53 -7.24 5.71
N LYS A 4 -6.56 -7.15 6.63
CA LYS A 4 -6.62 -6.29 7.80
C LYS A 4 -6.04 -4.92 7.46
N VAL A 5 -6.77 -3.88 7.76
CA VAL A 5 -6.34 -2.49 7.63
C VAL A 5 -5.60 -2.11 8.92
N LEU A 6 -4.28 -2.09 8.89
CA LEU A 6 -3.46 -1.70 10.04
C LEU A 6 -3.49 -0.19 10.23
N GLY A 7 -3.51 0.53 9.11
CA GLY A 7 -3.66 1.96 9.00
C GLY A 7 -4.11 2.33 7.59
N CYS A 8 -4.81 3.45 7.44
CA CYS A 8 -5.36 3.92 6.16
C CYS A 8 -5.41 5.45 6.03
N SER A 9 -4.65 6.19 6.81
CA SER A 9 -4.61 7.66 6.78
C SER A 9 -3.34 8.18 6.11
N GLY A 10 -3.44 9.32 5.43
CA GLY A 10 -2.31 9.98 4.76
C GLY A 10 -1.42 10.81 5.69
N ALA A 11 -1.46 10.58 7.00
CA ALA A 11 -0.59 11.14 8.01
C ALA A 11 -0.77 10.44 9.35
N THR A 12 0.15 10.67 10.29
CA THR A 12 0.04 10.19 11.67
C THR A 12 -0.61 11.24 12.55
N PHE A 13 -1.73 10.88 13.17
CA PHE A 13 -2.45 11.67 14.19
C PHE A 13 -2.99 10.73 15.26
N PRO A 14 -3.43 11.22 16.44
CA PRO A 14 -4.19 10.40 17.38
C PRO A 14 -5.37 9.72 16.67
N ASN A 15 -5.43 8.38 16.74
CA ASN A 15 -6.44 7.53 16.08
C ASN A 15 -6.41 7.54 14.53
N HIS A 16 -5.33 7.99 13.92
CA HIS A 16 -5.10 7.95 12.48
C HIS A 16 -3.70 7.41 12.20
N ARG A 17 -3.63 6.29 11.51
CA ARG A 17 -2.39 5.57 11.22
C ARG A 17 -2.05 5.55 9.74
N PRO A 18 -0.76 5.67 9.38
CA PRO A 18 -0.28 5.55 8.01
C PRO A 18 -0.61 4.19 7.38
N PRO A 19 -0.62 4.09 6.03
CA PRO A 19 -1.08 2.92 5.31
C PRO A 19 -0.34 1.62 5.66
N GLY A 20 -1.12 0.55 5.84
CA GLY A 20 -0.63 -0.80 5.98
C GLY A 20 -1.78 -1.79 5.81
N PHE A 21 -1.70 -2.69 4.81
CA PHE A 21 -2.77 -3.64 4.47
C PHE A 21 -2.22 -5.06 4.55
N LEU A 22 -2.65 -5.83 5.55
CA LEU A 22 -2.14 -7.17 5.83
C LEU A 22 -3.07 -8.24 5.26
N LEU A 23 -2.66 -8.90 4.18
CA LEU A 23 -3.35 -10.01 3.52
C LEU A 23 -3.01 -11.34 4.20
N ASP A 24 -4.06 -12.03 4.68
CA ASP A 24 -4.02 -13.36 5.28
C ASP A 24 -2.90 -13.57 6.29
N ASP A 25 -2.65 -12.52 7.11
CA ASP A 25 -1.64 -12.45 8.18
C ASP A 25 -0.17 -12.66 7.72
N ARG A 26 0.12 -12.65 6.40
CA ARG A 26 1.44 -13.01 5.87
C ARG A 26 2.04 -12.03 4.87
N ILE A 27 1.22 -11.38 4.07
CA ILE A 27 1.66 -10.45 3.02
C ILE A 27 1.20 -9.05 3.38
N LEU A 28 2.13 -8.13 3.50
CA LEU A 28 1.84 -6.73 3.82
C LEU A 28 2.00 -5.85 2.57
N PHE A 29 1.04 -4.97 2.32
CA PHE A 29 1.13 -3.90 1.34
C PHE A 29 1.28 -2.59 2.09
N ASP A 30 2.40 -1.93 1.88
CA ASP A 30 2.96 -0.82 2.64
C ASP A 30 3.14 -1.11 4.14
N ALA A 31 4.10 -0.46 4.73
CA ALA A 31 4.53 -0.67 6.10
C ALA A 31 4.55 0.64 6.90
N GLY A 32 3.57 1.50 6.68
CA GLY A 32 3.42 2.74 7.44
C GLY A 32 3.07 2.44 8.89
N SER A 33 2.05 1.61 9.10
CA SER A 33 1.65 1.11 10.41
C SER A 33 1.80 -0.39 10.48
N LEU A 34 2.50 -0.87 11.46
CA LEU A 34 2.83 -2.29 11.59
C LEU A 34 3.25 -2.65 13.01
N ALA A 35 4.40 -2.14 13.48
CA ALA A 35 4.99 -2.53 14.75
C ALA A 35 4.23 -1.97 15.96
N ASP A 36 3.52 -0.88 15.79
CA ASP A 36 2.65 -0.22 16.76
C ASP A 36 1.25 -0.85 16.87
N VAL A 37 0.88 -1.69 15.90
CA VAL A 37 -0.47 -2.29 15.79
C VAL A 37 -0.45 -3.79 16.02
N LEU A 38 0.59 -4.48 15.55
CA LEU A 38 0.69 -5.92 15.61
C LEU A 38 1.58 -6.36 16.77
N HIS A 39 1.08 -7.24 17.63
CA HIS A 39 1.91 -7.90 18.62
C HIS A 39 2.96 -8.82 17.94
N GLU A 40 4.03 -9.16 18.65
CA GLU A 40 5.19 -9.90 18.15
C GLU A 40 4.80 -11.15 17.32
N ARG A 41 3.93 -12.02 17.84
CA ARG A 41 3.51 -13.25 17.13
C ARG A 41 2.89 -12.98 15.77
N ALA A 42 2.19 -11.85 15.58
CA ALA A 42 1.60 -11.47 14.31
C ALA A 42 2.67 -10.92 13.37
N GLN A 43 3.59 -10.11 13.87
CA GLN A 43 4.74 -9.61 13.10
C GLN A 43 5.59 -10.78 12.57
N MET A 44 5.83 -11.80 13.40
CA MET A 44 6.60 -13.00 13.01
C MET A 44 5.92 -13.86 11.93
N LYS A 45 4.67 -13.62 11.57
CA LYS A 45 4.01 -14.31 10.45
C LYS A 45 4.26 -13.63 9.11
N ILE A 46 4.63 -12.35 9.10
CA ILE A 46 4.85 -11.59 7.88
C ILE A 46 6.12 -12.11 7.21
N ASP A 47 5.98 -12.63 6.00
CA ASP A 47 7.09 -13.15 5.20
C ASP A 47 7.34 -12.33 3.92
N HIS A 48 6.38 -11.47 3.55
CA HIS A 48 6.48 -10.64 2.36
C HIS A 48 5.90 -9.26 2.57
N ILE A 49 6.58 -8.23 2.09
CA ILE A 49 6.14 -6.84 2.10
C ILE A 49 6.26 -6.28 0.68
N PHE A 50 5.18 -5.73 0.16
CA PHE A 50 5.15 -4.99 -1.09
C PHE A 50 5.05 -3.50 -0.78
N ILE A 51 6.06 -2.71 -1.18
CA ILE A 51 6.09 -1.26 -0.97
C ILE A 51 5.66 -0.56 -2.25
N THR A 52 4.68 0.33 -2.15
CA THR A 52 4.20 1.11 -3.30
C THR A 52 5.22 2.17 -3.72
N HIS A 53 5.72 2.95 -2.78
CA HIS A 53 6.72 3.99 -2.96
C HIS A 53 7.48 4.28 -1.66
N ALA A 54 8.50 5.15 -1.70
CA ALA A 54 9.41 5.33 -0.58
C ALA A 54 9.12 6.57 0.30
N HIS A 55 7.88 7.08 0.32
CA HIS A 55 7.51 8.08 1.32
C HIS A 55 7.46 7.45 2.72
N LEU A 56 7.78 8.25 3.72
CA LEU A 56 8.00 7.74 5.07
C LEU A 56 6.75 7.09 5.68
N ASP A 57 5.57 7.63 5.39
CA ASP A 57 4.28 7.10 5.83
C ASP A 57 3.92 5.73 5.22
N HIS A 58 4.66 5.27 4.20
CA HIS A 58 4.52 3.93 3.62
C HIS A 58 5.60 2.94 4.06
N ILE A 59 6.66 3.40 4.74
CA ILE A 59 7.83 2.57 5.09
C ILE A 59 8.23 2.65 6.57
N LEU A 60 7.59 3.51 7.38
CA LEU A 60 7.98 3.84 8.75
C LEU A 60 8.08 2.61 9.67
N GLY A 61 7.23 1.62 9.52
CA GLY A 61 7.22 0.40 10.33
C GLY A 61 8.26 -0.65 9.90
N LEU A 62 8.85 -0.52 8.70
CA LEU A 62 9.79 -1.51 8.17
C LEU A 62 11.06 -1.66 9.03
N PRO A 63 11.73 -0.57 9.47
CA PRO A 63 12.88 -0.65 10.36
C PRO A 63 12.60 -1.37 11.68
N PHE A 64 11.48 -1.05 12.32
CA PHE A 64 11.07 -1.65 13.58
C PHE A 64 10.70 -3.13 13.44
N LEU A 65 10.03 -3.51 12.34
CA LEU A 65 9.79 -4.92 12.05
C LEU A 65 11.11 -5.68 11.93
N ALA A 66 12.09 -5.12 11.22
CA ALA A 66 13.39 -5.77 11.02
C ALA A 66 14.11 -6.02 12.35
N ASP A 67 14.08 -5.05 13.25
CA ASP A 67 14.64 -5.18 14.60
C ASP A 67 13.89 -6.24 15.43
N ASN A 68 12.56 -6.21 15.42
CA ASN A 68 11.74 -7.20 16.12
C ASN A 68 11.97 -8.63 15.57
N VAL A 69 12.15 -8.78 14.25
CA VAL A 69 12.45 -10.09 13.62
C VAL A 69 13.84 -10.58 13.98
N LEU A 70 14.85 -9.71 14.09
CA LEU A 70 16.18 -10.07 14.52
C LEU A 70 16.20 -10.63 15.96
N ASN A 71 15.47 -9.95 16.85
CA ASN A 71 15.40 -10.26 18.28
C ASN A 71 14.33 -11.31 18.63
N GLY A 72 13.46 -11.65 17.69
CA GLY A 72 12.37 -12.59 17.90
C GLY A 72 12.81 -14.04 18.05
N SER A 73 11.90 -14.89 18.56
CA SER A 73 12.11 -16.31 18.85
C SER A 73 12.49 -17.17 17.63
N ARG A 74 12.25 -16.69 16.42
CA ARG A 74 12.58 -17.35 15.16
C ARG A 74 13.20 -16.37 14.19
N ARG A 75 14.49 -16.51 13.94
CA ARG A 75 15.17 -15.76 12.88
C ARG A 75 14.59 -16.11 11.51
N ARG A 76 14.05 -15.12 10.82
CA ARG A 76 13.43 -15.26 9.50
C ARG A 76 13.98 -14.21 8.56
N ASN A 77 13.89 -14.50 7.28
CA ASN A 77 14.10 -13.52 6.23
C ASN A 77 12.74 -12.99 5.75
N VAL A 78 12.54 -11.69 5.83
CA VAL A 78 11.36 -11.00 5.29
C VAL A 78 11.73 -10.41 3.93
N ARG A 79 10.96 -10.75 2.91
CA ARG A 79 11.17 -10.24 1.55
C ARG A 79 10.46 -8.91 1.37
N VAL A 80 11.20 -7.88 1.01
CA VAL A 80 10.66 -6.55 0.69
C VAL A 80 10.76 -6.34 -0.81
N SER A 81 9.62 -6.20 -1.48
CA SER A 81 9.52 -6.15 -2.94
C SER A 81 8.95 -4.83 -3.41
N SER A 82 9.56 -4.23 -4.39
CA SER A 82 9.06 -3.04 -5.12
C SER A 82 9.83 -2.85 -6.42
N ILE A 83 9.51 -1.81 -7.18
CA ILE A 83 10.28 -1.42 -8.37
C ILE A 83 11.70 -0.95 -8.01
N PRO A 84 12.69 -1.09 -8.92
CA PRO A 84 14.09 -0.75 -8.64
C PRO A 84 14.33 0.64 -8.04
N PRO A 85 13.65 1.73 -8.46
CA PRO A 85 13.86 3.04 -7.83
C PRO A 85 13.49 3.07 -6.34
N VAL A 86 12.39 2.40 -5.95
CA VAL A 86 11.96 2.31 -4.55
C VAL A 86 12.96 1.46 -3.73
N ILE A 87 13.37 0.32 -4.27
CA ILE A 87 14.38 -0.55 -3.63
C ILE A 87 15.70 0.22 -3.39
N ARG A 88 16.15 1.01 -4.39
CA ARG A 88 17.35 1.85 -4.22
C ARG A 88 17.17 2.92 -3.14
N ALA A 89 15.97 3.54 -3.08
CA ALA A 89 15.67 4.56 -2.06
C ALA A 89 15.70 3.96 -0.65
N LEU A 90 15.09 2.79 -0.43
CA LEU A 90 15.13 2.08 0.85
C LEU A 90 16.57 1.76 1.28
N LYS A 91 17.38 1.24 0.36
CA LYS A 91 18.77 0.87 0.66
C LYS A 91 19.66 2.09 0.93
N LYS A 92 19.55 3.13 0.10
CA LYS A 92 20.40 4.32 0.18
C LYS A 92 20.03 5.23 1.35
N ASN A 93 18.72 5.40 1.63
CA ASN A 93 18.25 6.47 2.50
C ASN A 93 17.70 5.97 3.84
N LEU A 94 17.36 4.69 3.98
CA LEU A 94 16.77 4.15 5.20
C LEU A 94 17.68 3.08 5.84
N LEU A 95 17.97 1.99 5.11
CA LEU A 95 18.75 0.84 5.61
C LEU A 95 20.24 1.02 5.28
N ASN A 96 20.85 2.12 5.72
CA ASN A 96 22.16 2.58 5.29
C ASN A 96 23.22 2.63 6.41
N GLY A 97 22.88 2.15 7.60
CA GLY A 97 23.77 2.17 8.77
C GLY A 97 23.84 3.54 9.47
N SER A 98 23.27 4.59 8.85
CA SER A 98 23.24 5.94 9.43
C SER A 98 21.87 6.30 9.97
N ILE A 99 20.79 6.14 9.15
CA ILE A 99 19.42 6.37 9.62
C ILE A 99 18.93 5.15 10.39
N TRP A 100 19.16 3.94 9.85
CA TRP A 100 18.84 2.68 10.50
C TRP A 100 19.85 1.59 10.14
N PRO A 101 20.10 0.59 11.03
CA PRO A 101 21.01 -0.51 10.72
C PRO A 101 20.67 -1.19 9.40
N ASP A 102 21.68 -1.65 8.70
CA ASP A 102 21.50 -2.32 7.41
C ASP A 102 21.08 -3.77 7.58
N PHE A 103 19.80 -4.00 7.78
CA PHE A 103 19.22 -5.34 7.94
C PHE A 103 19.25 -6.20 6.66
N THR A 104 19.77 -5.67 5.55
CA THR A 104 20.04 -6.46 4.35
C THR A 104 21.36 -7.22 4.42
N VAL A 105 22.17 -6.98 5.47
CA VAL A 105 23.42 -7.69 5.76
C VAL A 105 23.50 -8.19 7.21
N ILE A 106 22.57 -7.83 8.07
CA ILE A 106 22.48 -8.24 9.48
C ILE A 106 21.56 -9.46 9.59
N PRO A 107 21.90 -10.50 10.43
CA PRO A 107 23.10 -10.65 11.25
C PRO A 107 24.36 -10.98 10.44
N HIS A 108 24.24 -11.49 9.23
CA HIS A 108 25.30 -11.67 8.24
C HIS A 108 24.71 -11.75 6.83
N SER A 109 25.49 -11.40 5.82
CA SER A 109 25.03 -11.25 4.43
C SER A 109 24.43 -12.50 3.80
N GLY A 110 24.87 -13.69 4.23
CA GLY A 110 24.33 -14.98 3.76
C GLY A 110 22.95 -15.31 4.34
N ARG A 111 22.52 -14.65 5.41
CA ARG A 111 21.21 -14.86 6.06
C ARG A 111 20.68 -13.58 6.70
N PRO A 112 20.38 -12.56 5.88
CA PRO A 112 19.92 -11.26 6.37
C PRO A 112 18.49 -11.35 6.90
N VAL A 113 18.10 -10.35 7.72
CA VAL A 113 16.71 -10.20 8.18
C VAL A 113 15.82 -9.76 7.03
N LEU A 114 16.28 -8.83 6.21
CA LEU A 114 15.54 -8.31 5.05
C LEU A 114 16.23 -8.67 3.73
N SER A 115 15.44 -9.12 2.76
CA SER A 115 15.88 -9.25 1.36
C SER A 115 15.12 -8.27 0.48
N LEU A 116 15.85 -7.40 -0.22
CA LEU A 116 15.27 -6.42 -1.14
C LEU A 116 15.14 -7.04 -2.55
N ASN A 117 13.92 -7.14 -3.05
CA ASN A 117 13.62 -7.82 -4.32
C ASN A 117 13.02 -6.83 -5.33
N PRO A 118 13.78 -6.44 -6.37
CA PRO A 118 13.27 -5.57 -7.41
C PRO A 118 12.26 -6.30 -8.30
N LEU A 119 11.12 -5.64 -8.54
CA LEU A 119 10.05 -6.11 -9.41
C LEU A 119 10.08 -5.42 -10.77
N ARG A 120 9.70 -6.15 -11.81
CA ARG A 120 9.45 -5.58 -13.14
C ARG A 120 7.98 -5.18 -13.25
N ILE A 121 7.72 -3.95 -13.71
CA ILE A 121 6.36 -3.45 -13.97
C ILE A 121 5.62 -4.40 -14.93
N GLN A 122 4.34 -4.65 -14.66
CA GLN A 122 3.46 -5.55 -15.41
C GLN A 122 3.92 -7.02 -15.48
N THR A 123 4.92 -7.39 -14.69
CA THR A 123 5.38 -8.79 -14.59
C THR A 123 4.89 -9.37 -13.29
N PRO A 124 4.02 -10.40 -13.31
CA PRO A 124 3.48 -10.99 -12.10
C PRO A 124 4.52 -11.82 -11.36
N VAL A 125 4.47 -11.77 -10.03
CA VAL A 125 5.17 -12.70 -9.14
C VAL A 125 4.17 -13.57 -8.39
N ARG A 126 4.52 -14.84 -8.13
CA ARG A 126 3.65 -15.76 -7.38
C ARG A 126 4.14 -15.90 -5.95
N ILE A 127 3.28 -15.62 -4.99
CA ILE A 127 3.60 -15.62 -3.56
C ILE A 127 2.41 -16.14 -2.76
N ASN A 128 2.63 -17.16 -1.95
CA ASN A 128 1.62 -17.72 -1.03
C ASN A 128 0.28 -18.06 -1.71
N GLY A 129 0.33 -18.47 -3.01
CA GLY A 129 -0.87 -18.78 -3.77
C GLY A 129 -1.51 -17.59 -4.48
N TYR A 130 -0.97 -16.40 -4.35
CA TYR A 130 -1.40 -15.19 -5.03
C TYR A 130 -0.51 -14.86 -6.22
N ARG A 131 -1.08 -14.19 -7.21
CA ARG A 131 -0.38 -13.53 -8.32
C ARG A 131 -0.41 -12.03 -8.06
N VAL A 132 0.75 -11.41 -7.82
CA VAL A 132 0.90 -10.00 -7.53
C VAL A 132 1.58 -9.32 -8.70
N THR A 133 0.94 -8.33 -9.31
CA THR A 133 1.43 -7.62 -10.49
C THR A 133 1.55 -6.13 -10.17
N PRO A 134 2.76 -5.53 -10.24
CA PRO A 134 2.93 -4.09 -10.06
C PRO A 134 2.54 -3.31 -11.32
N TYR A 135 1.76 -2.25 -11.16
CA TYR A 135 1.43 -1.28 -12.19
C TYR A 135 1.90 0.12 -11.79
N ARG A 136 2.52 0.85 -12.72
CA ARG A 136 2.90 2.23 -12.45
C ARG A 136 1.67 3.09 -12.20
N VAL A 137 1.74 3.94 -11.19
CA VAL A 137 0.75 4.97 -10.88
C VAL A 137 1.36 6.36 -11.01
N ALA A 138 0.54 7.41 -10.99
CA ALA A 138 0.98 8.80 -11.11
C ALA A 138 1.21 9.43 -9.74
N HIS A 139 2.45 9.52 -9.32
CA HIS A 139 2.79 10.15 -8.04
C HIS A 139 4.05 11.01 -8.17
N SER A 140 4.32 11.85 -7.16
CA SER A 140 5.45 12.80 -7.13
C SER A 140 6.83 12.10 -7.12
N VAL A 141 6.87 10.83 -6.70
CA VAL A 141 8.05 9.96 -6.74
C VAL A 141 7.73 8.66 -7.51
N PRO A 142 8.74 7.86 -7.91
CA PRO A 142 8.47 6.57 -8.53
C PRO A 142 7.57 5.69 -7.65
N ALA A 143 6.37 5.35 -8.15
CA ALA A 143 5.35 4.63 -7.41
C ALA A 143 4.66 3.55 -8.25
N VAL A 144 4.12 2.55 -7.57
CA VAL A 144 3.32 1.46 -8.15
C VAL A 144 2.13 1.10 -7.28
N GLY A 145 1.02 0.73 -7.92
CA GLY A 145 -0.05 -0.03 -7.31
C GLY A 145 0.11 -1.53 -7.58
N TYR A 146 -0.58 -2.35 -6.82
CA TYR A 146 -0.51 -3.82 -6.91
C TYR A 146 -1.87 -4.42 -7.24
N LEU A 147 -1.96 -5.13 -8.36
CA LEU A 147 -3.07 -6.02 -8.66
C LEU A 147 -2.75 -7.39 -8.07
N VAL A 148 -3.63 -7.87 -7.19
CA VAL A 148 -3.49 -9.17 -6.52
C VAL A 148 -4.64 -10.05 -6.92
N GLU A 149 -4.32 -11.24 -7.43
CA GLU A 149 -5.27 -12.22 -7.95
C GLU A 149 -5.06 -13.56 -7.23
N ASP A 150 -6.14 -14.19 -6.76
CA ASP A 150 -6.07 -15.53 -6.16
C ASP A 150 -6.28 -16.64 -7.23
N LYS A 151 -6.30 -17.91 -6.80
CA LYS A 151 -6.50 -19.07 -7.68
C LYS A 151 -7.91 -19.19 -8.26
N LYS A 152 -8.86 -18.41 -7.73
CA LYS A 152 -10.27 -18.35 -8.19
C LYS A 152 -10.54 -17.11 -9.01
N ASP A 153 -9.47 -16.44 -9.48
CA ASP A 153 -9.49 -15.18 -10.23
C ASP A 153 -10.15 -14.00 -9.50
N ARG A 154 -10.40 -14.11 -8.19
CA ARG A 154 -10.80 -12.97 -7.38
C ARG A 154 -9.62 -12.03 -7.24
N SER A 155 -9.89 -10.73 -7.31
CA SER A 155 -8.83 -9.74 -7.40
C SER A 155 -9.10 -8.49 -6.58
N PHE A 156 -8.03 -7.88 -6.07
CA PHE A 156 -8.07 -6.50 -5.64
C PHE A 156 -6.93 -5.70 -6.26
N PHE A 157 -7.17 -4.41 -6.46
CA PHE A 157 -6.13 -3.47 -6.84
C PHE A 157 -5.95 -2.43 -5.74
N TYR A 158 -4.75 -2.38 -5.16
CA TYR A 158 -4.32 -1.35 -4.23
C TYR A 158 -3.45 -0.34 -4.98
N THR A 159 -3.91 0.90 -5.08
CA THR A 159 -3.21 1.92 -5.86
C THR A 159 -1.93 2.43 -5.17
N GLY A 160 -1.87 2.39 -3.82
CA GLY A 160 -0.99 3.28 -3.09
C GLY A 160 -1.40 4.72 -3.37
N ASP A 161 -0.45 5.65 -3.30
CA ASP A 161 -0.68 7.05 -3.62
C ASP A 161 -0.63 7.28 -5.12
N THR A 162 -1.62 7.99 -5.63
CA THR A 162 -1.74 8.30 -7.04
C THR A 162 -2.51 9.59 -7.29
N GLY A 163 -2.04 10.41 -8.20
CA GLY A 163 -2.85 11.43 -8.86
C GLY A 163 -3.59 10.85 -10.07
N PRO A 164 -4.22 11.70 -10.89
CA PRO A 164 -4.92 11.29 -12.10
C PRO A 164 -4.01 10.51 -13.06
N THR A 165 -4.47 9.36 -13.56
CA THR A 165 -3.69 8.50 -14.43
C THR A 165 -4.54 7.79 -15.50
N GLU A 166 -4.14 7.96 -16.77
CA GLU A 166 -4.69 7.19 -17.90
C GLU A 166 -3.93 5.88 -18.10
N SER A 167 -2.61 5.95 -17.90
CA SER A 167 -1.72 4.85 -18.28
C SER A 167 -1.92 3.60 -17.41
N THR A 168 -2.27 3.78 -16.13
CA THR A 168 -2.52 2.67 -15.20
C THR A 168 -3.71 1.84 -15.67
N TRP A 169 -4.86 2.48 -15.86
CA TRP A 169 -6.10 1.80 -16.26
C TRP A 169 -6.00 1.18 -17.64
N ARG A 170 -5.41 1.88 -18.60
CA ARG A 170 -5.15 1.32 -19.94
C ARG A 170 -4.29 0.06 -19.89
N LYS A 171 -3.29 -0.01 -19.00
CA LYS A 171 -2.40 -1.16 -18.87
C LYS A 171 -3.00 -2.31 -18.06
N ILE A 172 -3.86 -2.04 -17.11
CA ILE A 172 -4.69 -3.06 -16.44
C ILE A 172 -5.66 -3.66 -17.48
N GLY A 173 -6.21 -2.80 -18.36
CA GLY A 173 -6.98 -3.21 -19.54
C GLY A 173 -8.27 -3.96 -19.18
N LYS A 174 -8.40 -5.21 -19.67
CA LYS A 174 -9.59 -6.06 -19.49
C LYS A 174 -9.58 -6.87 -18.19
N LYS A 175 -8.56 -6.72 -17.33
CA LYS A 175 -8.52 -7.45 -16.06
C LYS A 175 -9.62 -6.92 -15.14
N GLN A 176 -10.42 -7.83 -14.62
CA GLN A 176 -11.45 -7.49 -13.66
C GLN A 176 -10.81 -7.11 -12.32
N ILE A 177 -11.26 -6.02 -11.73
CA ILE A 177 -10.93 -5.59 -10.38
C ILE A 177 -12.18 -5.75 -9.53
N HIS A 178 -12.27 -6.84 -8.76
CA HIS A 178 -13.44 -7.06 -7.89
C HIS A 178 -13.47 -6.07 -6.72
N THR A 179 -12.30 -5.75 -6.19
CA THR A 179 -12.15 -4.80 -5.08
C THR A 179 -11.08 -3.77 -5.42
N LEU A 180 -11.44 -2.50 -5.36
CA LEU A 180 -10.51 -1.38 -5.53
C LEU A 180 -10.22 -0.75 -4.16
N ILE A 181 -8.94 -0.62 -3.81
CA ILE A 181 -8.47 0.17 -2.67
C ILE A 181 -7.69 1.34 -3.25
N ILE A 182 -8.26 2.55 -3.16
CA ILE A 182 -7.75 3.76 -3.81
C ILE A 182 -7.72 4.93 -2.85
N GLU A 183 -6.75 5.81 -3.02
CA GLU A 183 -6.61 7.00 -2.20
C GLU A 183 -7.63 8.09 -2.55
N VAL A 184 -8.03 8.87 -1.54
CA VAL A 184 -8.55 10.24 -1.65
C VAL A 184 -7.95 11.02 -0.51
N SER A 185 -6.92 11.83 -0.78
CA SER A 185 -6.10 12.46 0.25
C SER A 185 -6.57 13.86 0.63
N LEU A 186 -7.15 14.59 -0.31
CA LEU A 186 -7.47 16.01 -0.19
C LEU A 186 -8.93 16.32 -0.57
N PRO A 187 -9.54 17.37 0.00
CA PRO A 187 -10.88 17.78 -0.39
C PRO A 187 -10.91 18.43 -1.79
N ASP A 188 -12.08 18.50 -2.41
CA ASP A 188 -12.26 19.03 -3.76
C ASP A 188 -11.79 20.47 -3.92
N SER A 189 -11.85 21.27 -2.85
CA SER A 189 -11.32 22.64 -2.83
C SER A 189 -9.80 22.73 -3.01
N MET A 190 -9.08 21.60 -2.88
CA MET A 190 -7.61 21.52 -3.03
C MET A 190 -7.18 20.76 -4.29
N GLY A 191 -7.98 20.79 -5.35
CA GLY A 191 -7.73 20.05 -6.58
C GLY A 191 -6.37 20.33 -7.23
N GLU A 192 -5.95 21.59 -7.32
CA GLU A 192 -4.64 21.95 -7.88
C GLU A 192 -3.48 21.39 -7.04
N MET A 193 -3.60 21.46 -5.71
CA MET A 193 -2.61 20.89 -4.80
C MET A 193 -2.56 19.37 -4.96
N ALA A 194 -3.70 18.72 -5.05
CA ALA A 194 -3.78 17.27 -5.26
C ALA A 194 -3.05 16.85 -6.54
N ILE A 195 -3.31 17.50 -7.66
CA ILE A 195 -2.62 17.24 -8.94
C ILE A 195 -1.11 17.49 -8.80
N LYS A 196 -0.70 18.60 -8.20
CA LYS A 196 0.71 18.97 -8.05
C LYS A 196 1.47 17.97 -7.18
N THR A 197 0.84 17.42 -6.15
CA THR A 197 1.47 16.49 -5.20
C THR A 197 1.26 15.01 -5.58
N GLY A 198 0.50 14.73 -6.65
CA GLY A 198 0.23 13.38 -7.14
C GLY A 198 -0.75 12.62 -6.24
N HIS A 199 -1.83 13.29 -5.84
CA HIS A 199 -2.93 12.75 -5.04
C HIS A 199 -4.29 12.98 -5.70
N LEU A 200 -5.34 12.39 -5.13
CA LEU A 200 -6.71 12.56 -5.56
C LEU A 200 -7.53 13.38 -4.56
N THR A 201 -8.51 14.12 -5.12
CA THR A 201 -9.69 14.62 -4.42
C THR A 201 -10.88 13.73 -4.73
N THR A 202 -12.03 13.95 -4.09
CA THR A 202 -13.26 13.21 -4.39
C THR A 202 -13.68 13.36 -5.87
N ARG A 203 -13.57 14.56 -6.44
CA ARG A 203 -13.86 14.81 -7.85
C ARG A 203 -12.88 14.06 -8.76
N LEU A 204 -11.57 14.16 -8.51
CA LEU A 204 -10.57 13.46 -9.30
C LEU A 204 -10.71 11.93 -9.19
N PHE A 205 -11.04 11.41 -8.01
CA PHE A 205 -11.36 10.00 -7.83
C PHE A 205 -12.57 9.57 -8.70
N ARG A 206 -13.63 10.37 -8.75
CA ARG A 206 -14.77 10.09 -9.63
C ARG A 206 -14.35 10.03 -11.10
N GLU A 207 -13.48 10.93 -11.54
CA GLU A 207 -12.91 10.92 -12.88
C GLU A 207 -12.06 9.66 -13.14
N GLU A 208 -11.32 9.18 -12.14
CA GLU A 208 -10.57 7.91 -12.26
C GLU A 208 -11.50 6.70 -12.44
N LEU A 209 -12.64 6.65 -11.74
CA LEU A 209 -13.62 5.56 -11.90
C LEU A 209 -14.14 5.45 -13.34
N LEU A 210 -14.31 6.57 -14.06
CA LEU A 210 -14.77 6.59 -15.44
C LEU A 210 -13.77 5.97 -16.43
N LYS A 211 -12.49 5.81 -16.03
CA LYS A 211 -11.44 5.20 -16.84
C LYS A 211 -11.34 3.69 -16.64
N ILE A 212 -11.96 3.16 -15.59
CA ILE A 212 -12.01 1.72 -15.31
C ILE A 212 -13.04 1.09 -16.22
N ARG A 213 -12.66 0.03 -16.93
CA ARG A 213 -13.53 -0.61 -17.90
C ARG A 213 -14.80 -1.23 -17.30
N GLU A 214 -14.62 -1.91 -16.17
CA GLU A 214 -15.72 -2.55 -15.43
C GLU A 214 -15.67 -2.03 -13.99
N MET A 215 -16.79 -1.50 -13.51
CA MET A 215 -16.89 -0.96 -12.15
C MET A 215 -16.58 -2.05 -11.13
N PRO A 216 -15.68 -1.81 -10.17
CA PRO A 216 -15.42 -2.75 -9.09
C PRO A 216 -16.66 -3.05 -8.25
N GLU A 217 -16.81 -4.30 -7.80
CA GLU A 217 -17.91 -4.69 -6.90
C GLU A 217 -17.85 -3.92 -5.57
N ARG A 218 -16.63 -3.60 -5.11
CA ARG A 218 -16.38 -2.86 -3.87
C ARG A 218 -15.25 -1.86 -4.07
N ILE A 219 -15.47 -0.67 -3.54
CA ILE A 219 -14.51 0.43 -3.57
C ILE A 219 -14.23 0.86 -2.14
N TYR A 220 -12.98 0.81 -1.76
CA TYR A 220 -12.50 1.25 -0.45
C TYR A 220 -11.60 2.46 -0.61
N ILE A 221 -11.97 3.56 0.05
CA ILE A 221 -11.17 4.78 0.06
C ILE A 221 -10.20 4.72 1.21
N THR A 222 -8.94 5.02 0.91
CA THR A 222 -7.82 5.11 1.86
C THR A 222 -7.14 6.46 1.78
N HIS A 223 -6.18 6.70 2.66
CA HIS A 223 -5.23 7.81 2.66
C HIS A 223 -5.82 9.22 2.86
N PRO A 224 -7.03 9.44 3.46
CA PRO A 224 -7.47 10.79 3.73
C PRO A 224 -6.49 11.48 4.69
N LYS A 225 -6.13 12.73 4.42
CA LYS A 225 -5.41 13.55 5.40
C LYS A 225 -6.33 13.80 6.59
N PRO A 226 -5.93 13.49 7.84
CA PRO A 226 -6.81 13.54 9.01
C PRO A 226 -7.49 14.89 9.23
N GLN A 227 -6.80 15.99 8.89
CA GLN A 227 -7.34 17.36 8.99
C GLN A 227 -8.59 17.55 8.12
N TYR A 228 -8.69 16.82 7.01
CA TYR A 228 -9.76 16.94 6.03
C TYR A 228 -10.74 15.77 6.04
N PHE A 229 -10.58 14.84 6.99
CA PHE A 229 -11.34 13.58 7.03
C PHE A 229 -12.85 13.81 6.92
N LYS A 230 -13.41 14.73 7.74
CA LYS A 230 -14.86 15.02 7.74
C LYS A 230 -15.34 15.61 6.42
N THR A 231 -14.54 16.50 5.82
CA THR A 231 -14.85 17.13 4.52
C THR A 231 -14.87 16.09 3.41
N ILE A 232 -13.79 15.27 3.32
CA ILE A 232 -13.68 14.19 2.34
C ILE A 232 -14.82 13.18 2.52
N GLN A 233 -15.14 12.80 3.76
CA GLN A 233 -16.27 11.89 4.04
C GLN A 233 -17.58 12.45 3.51
N ALA A 234 -17.87 13.73 3.75
CA ALA A 234 -19.09 14.38 3.27
C ALA A 234 -19.13 14.48 1.73
N GLU A 235 -18.00 14.75 1.09
CA GLU A 235 -17.88 14.78 -0.37
C GLU A 235 -18.12 13.38 -0.98
N LEU A 236 -17.51 12.34 -0.42
CA LEU A 236 -17.70 10.94 -0.85
C LEU A 236 -19.16 10.49 -0.72
N GLN A 237 -19.84 10.85 0.38
CA GLN A 237 -21.27 10.55 0.58
C GLN A 237 -22.19 11.16 -0.50
N ARG A 238 -21.82 12.34 -1.03
CA ARG A 238 -22.57 12.99 -2.12
C ARG A 238 -22.49 12.26 -3.45
N LEU A 239 -21.48 11.38 -3.65
CA LEU A 239 -21.38 10.55 -4.86
C LEU A 239 -22.48 9.50 -4.97
N ARG A 240 -23.13 9.13 -3.86
CA ARG A 240 -24.23 8.14 -3.79
C ARG A 240 -23.86 6.80 -4.46
N LEU A 241 -22.63 6.31 -4.20
CA LEU A 241 -22.16 5.02 -4.67
C LEU A 241 -22.35 3.98 -3.56
N ASP A 242 -23.25 3.03 -3.74
CA ASP A 242 -23.63 2.02 -2.74
C ASP A 242 -22.47 1.06 -2.40
N ASN A 243 -21.53 0.87 -3.34
CA ASN A 243 -20.37 0.00 -3.21
C ASN A 243 -19.11 0.70 -2.67
N LEU A 244 -19.22 1.96 -2.19
CA LEU A 244 -18.10 2.76 -1.73
C LEU A 244 -18.06 2.81 -0.20
N THR A 245 -16.87 2.58 0.37
CA THR A 245 -16.63 2.64 1.82
C THR A 245 -15.35 3.42 2.11
N LEU A 246 -15.42 4.41 2.99
CA LEU A 246 -14.23 5.06 3.55
C LEU A 246 -13.66 4.16 4.66
N LEU A 247 -12.41 3.72 4.50
CA LEU A 247 -11.74 2.80 5.42
C LEU A 247 -11.49 3.43 6.79
N ARG A 248 -11.36 2.53 7.78
CA ARG A 248 -10.95 2.87 9.15
C ARG A 248 -9.86 1.91 9.61
N ASP A 249 -8.98 2.41 10.45
CA ASP A 249 -7.94 1.62 11.10
C ASP A 249 -8.55 0.44 11.87
N GLY A 250 -7.96 -0.72 11.79
CA GLY A 250 -8.42 -1.96 12.43
C GLY A 250 -9.53 -2.70 11.69
N GLN A 251 -10.12 -2.13 10.64
CA GLN A 251 -11.15 -2.79 9.84
C GLN A 251 -10.60 -4.05 9.14
N THR A 252 -11.46 -5.03 8.92
CA THR A 252 -11.16 -6.19 8.10
C THR A 252 -12.09 -6.20 6.89
N ILE A 253 -11.51 -6.30 5.70
CA ILE A 253 -12.25 -6.43 4.44
C ILE A 253 -12.03 -7.82 3.84
N ARG A 254 -13.02 -8.29 3.09
CA ARG A 254 -12.97 -9.59 2.39
C ARG A 254 -13.18 -9.35 0.90
N VAL A 255 -12.29 -9.94 0.10
CA VAL A 255 -12.33 -9.95 -1.36
C VAL A 255 -12.81 -11.31 -1.84
#